data_235894b92112ba6c82204b3283a448a7
#
_entry.id   235894b92112ba6c82204b3283a448a7
#
_cell.length_a   1.000
_cell.length_b   1.000
_cell.length_c   1.000
_cell.angle_alpha   90.00
_cell.angle_beta   90.00
_cell.angle_gamma   90.00
#
_symmetry.space_group_name_H-M   'P 1'
#
loop_
_entity.id
_entity.type
_entity.pdbx_description
1 polymer ?
#
loop_
_entity_poly.entity_id
_entity_poly.type
_entity_poly.pdbx_seq_one_letter_code
_entity_poly.pdbx_strand_id
1 'polypeptide(L)'
;MARFSKMQVLDAMISTGMVPVYYNKDIETAKQVLKACYDGGVRAFEFTNRGDFAHEVFAELVKYAAVECPEMVLGIGSIVDPATAALFLQLGANFVVGPLFNPEIAKVCNRRLVPYTPGCGSVSEIGFAQEVGCDLCKVFPAGNVGGPSFVKNIKAPMPWSMIMATGAVEPTEENLSAWF
;
A
#
# COMPACT_ATOMS: atom_id res chain seq x y z
N MET A 1 5.33 11.79 12.05
CA MET A 1 4.22 12.22 11.16
C MET A 1 4.62 11.91 9.73
N ALA A 2 3.66 11.59 8.86
CA ALA A 2 3.90 11.38 7.43
C ALA A 2 4.70 12.55 6.82
N ARG A 3 5.69 12.23 5.98
CA ARG A 3 6.55 13.23 5.32
C ARG A 3 5.90 13.86 4.10
N PHE A 4 5.02 13.09 3.45
CA PHE A 4 4.35 13.47 2.21
C PHE A 4 2.87 13.73 2.46
N SER A 5 2.31 14.68 1.75
CA SER A 5 0.87 14.90 1.72
C SER A 5 0.14 13.73 1.03
N LYS A 6 -1.15 13.57 1.31
CA LYS A 6 -1.99 12.55 0.68
C LYS A 6 -1.87 12.56 -0.86
N MET A 7 -1.87 13.76 -1.46
CA MET A 7 -1.76 13.90 -2.91
C MET A 7 -0.41 13.43 -3.45
N GLN A 8 0.70 13.77 -2.78
CA GLN A 8 2.03 13.30 -3.17
C GLN A 8 2.17 11.79 -3.06
N VAL A 9 1.55 11.18 -2.03
CA VAL A 9 1.55 9.72 -1.87
C VAL A 9 0.83 9.04 -3.03
N LEU A 10 -0.38 9.50 -3.36
CA LEU A 10 -1.19 8.95 -4.45
C LEU A 10 -0.49 9.15 -5.81
N ASP A 11 0.07 10.33 -6.04
CA ASP A 11 0.83 10.62 -7.26
C ASP A 11 2.04 9.69 -7.41
N ALA A 12 2.82 9.47 -6.35
CA ALA A 12 3.94 8.54 -6.36
C ALA A 12 3.53 7.10 -6.67
N MET A 13 2.40 6.64 -6.13
CA MET A 13 1.87 5.30 -6.40
C MET A 13 1.41 5.15 -7.86
N ILE A 14 0.69 6.16 -8.39
CA ILE A 14 0.13 6.14 -9.74
C ILE A 14 1.24 6.28 -10.78
N SER A 15 2.14 7.24 -10.61
CA SER A 15 3.21 7.51 -11.57
C SER A 15 4.25 6.38 -11.63
N THR A 16 4.54 5.73 -10.49
CA THR A 16 5.42 4.56 -10.47
C THR A 16 4.72 3.31 -11.01
N GLY A 17 3.39 3.20 -10.83
CA GLY A 17 2.59 2.04 -11.26
C GLY A 17 2.86 0.75 -10.49
N MET A 18 3.75 0.80 -9.49
CA MET A 18 4.18 -0.37 -8.71
C MET A 18 4.45 0.01 -7.26
N VAL A 19 4.01 -0.85 -6.33
CA VAL A 19 4.31 -0.74 -4.90
C VAL A 19 4.87 -2.08 -4.43
N PRO A 20 6.20 -2.26 -4.37
CA PRO A 20 6.80 -3.47 -3.80
C PRO A 20 6.35 -3.70 -2.37
N VAL A 21 6.03 -4.97 -2.06
CA VAL A 21 5.59 -5.42 -0.72
C VAL A 21 6.68 -6.27 -0.13
N TYR A 22 7.20 -5.90 1.04
CA TYR A 22 8.36 -6.55 1.63
C TYR A 22 8.27 -6.63 3.15
N TYR A 23 8.90 -7.67 3.69
CA TYR A 23 9.20 -7.83 5.12
C TYR A 23 10.54 -8.50 5.32
N ASN A 24 11.32 -7.98 6.22
CA ASN A 24 12.46 -8.67 6.81
C ASN A 24 12.62 -8.17 8.26
N LYS A 25 12.95 -9.09 9.18
CA LYS A 25 13.24 -8.75 10.57
C LYS A 25 14.63 -8.12 10.76
N ASP A 26 15.54 -8.38 9.83
CA ASP A 26 16.87 -7.78 9.81
C ASP A 26 16.82 -6.40 9.15
N ILE A 27 17.18 -5.39 9.92
CA ILE A 27 17.09 -3.99 9.49
C ILE A 27 18.08 -3.66 8.38
N GLU A 28 19.26 -4.23 8.38
CA GLU A 28 20.25 -3.92 7.35
C GLU A 28 19.85 -4.52 6.01
N THR A 29 19.33 -5.73 6.00
CA THR A 29 18.72 -6.32 4.79
C THR A 29 17.53 -5.49 4.30
N ALA A 30 16.68 -5.04 5.21
CA ALA A 30 15.52 -4.22 4.84
C ALA A 30 15.93 -2.87 4.23
N LYS A 31 16.97 -2.21 4.76
CA LYS A 31 17.55 -0.98 4.18
C LYS A 31 18.11 -1.22 2.78
N GLN A 32 18.86 -2.32 2.58
CA GLN A 32 19.45 -2.67 1.29
C GLN A 32 18.38 -2.89 0.22
N VAL A 33 17.28 -3.61 0.55
CA VAL A 33 16.18 -3.84 -0.38
C VAL A 33 15.44 -2.54 -0.69
N LEU A 34 15.14 -1.72 0.32
CA LEU A 34 14.52 -0.41 0.11
C LEU A 34 15.37 0.48 -0.80
N LYS A 35 16.69 0.53 -0.56
CA LYS A 35 17.62 1.31 -1.37
C LYS A 35 17.69 0.82 -2.81
N ALA A 36 17.77 -0.51 -3.01
CA ALA A 36 17.79 -1.10 -4.34
C ALA A 36 16.51 -0.78 -5.14
N CYS A 37 15.33 -0.84 -4.48
CA CYS A 37 14.08 -0.41 -5.10
C CYS A 37 14.10 1.08 -5.46
N TYR A 38 14.61 1.93 -4.57
CA TYR A 38 14.73 3.37 -4.81
C TYR A 38 15.65 3.69 -5.99
N ASP A 39 16.81 3.06 -6.05
CA ASP A 39 17.78 3.22 -7.14
C ASP A 39 17.23 2.69 -8.47
N GLY A 40 16.37 1.66 -8.41
CA GLY A 40 15.62 1.15 -9.56
C GLY A 40 14.44 2.01 -10.02
N GLY A 41 14.21 3.18 -9.39
CA GLY A 41 13.16 4.13 -9.79
C GLY A 41 11.84 3.99 -9.03
N VAL A 42 11.71 3.05 -8.09
CA VAL A 42 10.51 2.91 -7.24
C VAL A 42 10.39 4.12 -6.33
N ARG A 43 9.17 4.65 -6.19
CA ARG A 43 8.87 5.81 -5.32
C ARG A 43 7.82 5.53 -4.24
N ALA A 44 7.18 4.37 -4.24
CA ALA A 44 6.29 3.91 -3.18
C ALA A 44 6.65 2.49 -2.76
N PHE A 45 6.79 2.24 -1.46
CA PHE A 45 7.23 0.95 -0.91
C PHE A 45 6.39 0.57 0.32
N GLU A 46 5.83 -0.64 0.32
CA GLU A 46 5.05 -1.20 1.41
C GLU A 46 5.92 -2.13 2.26
N PHE A 47 6.32 -1.71 3.46
CA PHE A 47 6.80 -2.63 4.48
C PHE A 47 5.61 -3.27 5.18
N THR A 48 5.71 -4.55 5.60
CA THR A 48 4.55 -5.24 6.19
C THR A 48 4.74 -5.58 7.66
N ASN A 49 3.67 -5.42 8.44
CA ASN A 49 3.60 -5.80 9.85
C ASN A 49 3.32 -7.30 9.99
N ARG A 50 4.29 -8.15 9.59
CA ARG A 50 4.15 -9.62 9.58
C ARG A 50 4.98 -10.37 10.61
N GLY A 51 5.70 -9.67 11.46
CA GLY A 51 6.53 -10.30 12.49
C GLY A 51 6.55 -9.52 13.78
N ASP A 52 6.98 -10.18 14.84
CA ASP A 52 7.19 -9.54 16.12
C ASP A 52 8.20 -8.40 15.97
N PHE A 53 7.95 -7.28 16.66
CA PHE A 53 8.78 -6.08 16.62
C PHE A 53 8.93 -5.43 15.23
N ALA A 54 8.06 -5.76 14.26
CA ALA A 54 8.08 -5.13 12.93
C ALA A 54 8.01 -3.59 13.01
N HIS A 55 7.41 -3.03 14.04
CA HIS A 55 7.32 -1.59 14.28
C HIS A 55 8.68 -0.95 14.59
N GLU A 56 9.61 -1.67 15.21
CA GLU A 56 10.98 -1.19 15.46
C GLU A 56 11.77 -1.11 14.15
N VAL A 57 11.69 -2.16 13.33
CA VAL A 57 12.30 -2.19 12.00
C VAL A 57 11.74 -1.07 11.12
N PHE A 58 10.42 -0.89 11.13
CA PHE A 58 9.77 0.17 10.38
C PHE A 58 10.22 1.57 10.82
N ALA A 59 10.34 1.80 12.13
CA ALA A 59 10.82 3.09 12.66
C ALA A 59 12.23 3.44 12.16
N GLU A 60 13.12 2.46 12.12
CA GLU A 60 14.47 2.65 11.58
C GLU A 60 14.47 2.84 10.05
N LEU A 61 13.62 2.10 9.31
CA LEU A 61 13.45 2.31 7.87
C LEU A 61 12.95 3.72 7.54
N VAL A 62 12.04 4.27 8.33
CA VAL A 62 11.53 5.64 8.14
C VAL A 62 12.66 6.66 8.29
N LYS A 63 13.52 6.49 9.32
CA LYS A 63 14.68 7.36 9.54
C LYS A 63 15.68 7.26 8.39
N TYR A 64 16.01 6.03 7.98
CA TYR A 64 16.89 5.74 6.86
C TYR A 64 16.38 6.34 5.55
N ALA A 65 15.11 6.08 5.22
CA ALA A 65 14.49 6.61 4.00
C ALA A 65 14.46 8.15 3.95
N ALA A 66 14.40 8.81 5.11
CA ALA A 66 14.42 10.26 5.17
C ALA A 66 15.76 10.88 4.69
N VAL A 67 16.85 10.13 4.82
CA VAL A 67 18.21 10.58 4.47
C VAL A 67 18.66 10.01 3.12
N GLU A 68 18.55 8.68 2.96
CA GLU A 68 19.14 7.96 1.85
C GLU A 68 18.19 7.79 0.64
N CYS A 69 16.88 7.91 0.86
CA CYS A 69 15.85 7.75 -0.16
C CYS A 69 14.81 8.88 -0.02
N PRO A 70 15.19 10.14 -0.22
CA PRO A 70 14.36 11.30 0.17
C PRO A 70 13.02 11.40 -0.57
N GLU A 71 12.88 10.80 -1.75
CA GLU A 71 11.64 10.76 -2.52
C GLU A 71 10.81 9.49 -2.29
N MET A 72 11.34 8.52 -1.49
CA MET A 72 10.62 7.28 -1.22
C MET A 72 9.44 7.51 -0.27
N VAL A 73 8.26 7.21 -0.74
CA VAL A 73 7.02 7.15 0.05
C VAL A 73 6.97 5.77 0.71
N LEU A 74 7.27 5.71 2.01
CA LEU A 74 7.28 4.47 2.78
C LEU A 74 5.96 4.29 3.52
N GLY A 75 5.27 3.20 3.27
CA GLY A 75 4.03 2.84 3.93
C GLY A 75 4.09 1.51 4.65
N ILE A 76 3.01 1.18 5.31
CA ILE A 76 2.87 -0.03 6.12
C ILE A 76 1.70 -0.88 5.65
N GLY A 77 1.94 -2.18 5.51
CA GLY A 77 0.93 -3.17 5.16
C GLY A 77 0.64 -4.18 6.26
N SER A 78 -0.31 -5.05 5.99
CA SER A 78 -0.82 -6.06 6.93
C SER A 78 -1.47 -5.46 8.17
N ILE A 79 -2.11 -4.31 8.03
CA ILE A 79 -2.82 -3.62 9.11
C ILE A 79 -4.28 -4.05 9.12
N VAL A 80 -4.72 -4.58 10.27
CA VAL A 80 -6.06 -5.17 10.41
C VAL A 80 -6.94 -4.43 11.43
N ASP A 81 -6.36 -3.55 12.24
CA ASP A 81 -7.06 -2.82 13.29
C ASP A 81 -6.61 -1.35 13.40
N PRO A 82 -7.47 -0.45 13.94
CA PRO A 82 -7.17 0.97 14.04
C PRO A 82 -6.07 1.33 15.04
N ALA A 83 -5.87 0.53 16.09
CA ALA A 83 -4.83 0.80 17.09
C ALA A 83 -3.44 0.58 16.50
N THR A 84 -3.26 -0.51 15.76
CA THR A 84 -2.03 -0.80 15.02
C THR A 84 -1.80 0.25 13.92
N ALA A 85 -2.84 0.68 13.19
CA ALA A 85 -2.73 1.77 12.24
C ALA A 85 -2.21 3.06 12.91
N ALA A 86 -2.76 3.43 14.07
CA ALA A 86 -2.36 4.62 14.82
C ALA A 86 -0.88 4.57 15.25
N LEU A 87 -0.38 3.40 15.68
CA LEU A 87 1.02 3.18 16.02
C LEU A 87 1.93 3.50 14.83
N PHE A 88 1.68 2.88 13.67
CA PHE A 88 2.53 3.09 12.50
C PHE A 88 2.42 4.50 11.91
N LEU A 89 1.25 5.15 12.00
CA LEU A 89 1.09 6.56 11.66
C LEU A 89 1.93 7.45 12.58
N GLN A 90 2.06 7.12 13.86
CA GLN A 90 2.93 7.82 14.80
C GLN A 90 4.41 7.64 14.45
N LEU A 91 4.79 6.46 13.94
CA LEU A 91 6.15 6.17 13.48
C LEU A 91 6.49 6.82 12.13
N GLY A 92 5.51 7.38 11.42
CA GLY A 92 5.74 8.14 10.19
C GLY A 92 5.33 7.44 8.90
N ALA A 93 4.45 6.43 8.96
CA ALA A 93 3.89 5.82 7.76
C ALA A 93 3.21 6.88 6.88
N ASN A 94 3.53 6.86 5.58
CA ASN A 94 2.95 7.77 4.60
C ASN A 94 1.66 7.22 3.97
N PHE A 95 1.44 5.92 4.05
CA PHE A 95 0.19 5.25 3.70
C PHE A 95 0.02 3.97 4.52
N VAL A 96 -1.21 3.50 4.58
CA VAL A 96 -1.58 2.26 5.30
C VAL A 96 -2.27 1.32 4.32
N VAL A 97 -1.89 0.03 4.35
CA VAL A 97 -2.51 -1.02 3.55
C VAL A 97 -3.05 -2.11 4.47
N GLY A 98 -4.29 -2.51 4.24
CA GLY A 98 -4.92 -3.63 4.94
C GLY A 98 -5.17 -4.83 4.03
N PRO A 99 -5.29 -6.05 4.58
CA PRO A 99 -5.76 -7.21 3.83
C PRO A 99 -7.29 -7.25 3.66
N LEU A 100 -8.01 -6.41 4.38
CA LEU A 100 -9.47 -6.30 4.44
C LEU A 100 -9.89 -4.84 4.54
N PHE A 101 -11.15 -4.55 4.22
CA PHE A 101 -11.74 -3.25 4.48
C PHE A 101 -12.17 -3.10 5.93
N ASN A 102 -11.69 -2.05 6.58
CA ASN A 102 -12.08 -1.68 7.95
C ASN A 102 -12.33 -0.16 8.02
N PRO A 103 -13.59 0.29 8.21
CA PRO A 103 -13.93 1.72 8.25
C PRO A 103 -13.29 2.47 9.42
N GLU A 104 -12.98 1.81 10.51
CA GLU A 104 -12.32 2.47 11.66
C GLU A 104 -10.84 2.77 11.35
N ILE A 105 -10.16 1.94 10.55
CA ILE A 105 -8.83 2.27 10.03
C ILE A 105 -8.93 3.50 9.12
N ALA A 106 -9.93 3.54 8.22
CA ALA A 106 -10.15 4.70 7.34
C ALA A 106 -10.32 6.00 8.14
N LYS A 107 -11.11 5.98 9.22
CA LYS A 107 -11.31 7.14 10.11
C LYS A 107 -9.99 7.62 10.74
N VAL A 108 -9.16 6.70 11.25
CA VAL A 108 -7.86 7.04 11.84
C VAL A 108 -6.92 7.66 10.81
N CYS A 109 -6.86 7.08 9.61
CA CYS A 109 -6.02 7.57 8.52
C CYS A 109 -6.50 8.93 8.00
N ASN A 110 -7.82 9.09 7.78
CA ASN A 110 -8.42 10.35 7.29
C ASN A 110 -8.19 11.52 8.26
N ARG A 111 -8.25 11.31 9.58
CA ARG A 111 -7.94 12.35 10.58
C ARG A 111 -6.51 12.89 10.47
N ARG A 112 -5.60 12.14 9.85
CA ARG A 112 -4.20 12.51 9.64
C ARG A 112 -3.86 12.83 8.20
N LEU A 113 -4.87 12.80 7.30
CA LEU A 113 -4.70 12.95 5.85
C LEU A 113 -3.67 11.99 5.26
N VAL A 114 -3.66 10.75 5.76
CA VAL A 114 -2.83 9.65 5.25
C VAL A 114 -3.70 8.69 4.45
N PRO A 115 -3.32 8.28 3.22
CA PRO A 115 -4.09 7.32 2.44
C PRO A 115 -4.21 5.97 3.14
N TYR A 116 -5.42 5.40 3.09
CA TYR A 116 -5.66 4.00 3.44
C TYR A 116 -6.10 3.24 2.20
N THR A 117 -5.39 2.16 1.90
CA THR A 117 -5.64 1.26 0.78
C THR A 117 -6.12 -0.09 1.32
N PRO A 118 -7.44 -0.28 1.50
CA PRO A 118 -8.01 -1.51 2.03
C PRO A 118 -7.97 -2.65 1.03
N GLY A 119 -7.81 -3.88 1.52
CA GLY A 119 -8.06 -5.10 0.76
C GLY A 119 -9.56 -5.30 0.54
N CYS A 120 -9.95 -5.49 -0.71
CA CYS A 120 -11.33 -5.70 -1.15
C CYS A 120 -11.39 -6.94 -2.05
N GLY A 121 -12.30 -7.85 -1.77
CA GLY A 121 -12.55 -9.05 -2.57
C GLY A 121 -13.88 -8.99 -3.34
N SER A 122 -14.62 -7.89 -3.24
CA SER A 122 -15.91 -7.70 -3.90
C SER A 122 -16.14 -6.26 -4.34
N VAL A 123 -17.06 -6.06 -5.29
CA VAL A 123 -17.49 -4.74 -5.76
C VAL A 123 -18.09 -3.91 -4.61
N SER A 124 -18.85 -4.57 -3.73
CA SER A 124 -19.49 -3.90 -2.58
C SER A 124 -18.44 -3.36 -1.59
N GLU A 125 -17.38 -4.12 -1.32
CA GLU A 125 -16.31 -3.66 -0.44
C GLU A 125 -15.54 -2.48 -1.05
N ILE A 126 -15.33 -2.48 -2.37
CA ILE A 126 -14.73 -1.34 -3.08
C ILE A 126 -15.64 -0.11 -2.95
N GLY A 127 -16.96 -0.27 -3.16
CA GLY A 127 -17.92 0.81 -3.02
C GLY A 127 -17.92 1.40 -1.59
N PHE A 128 -17.97 0.56 -0.57
CA PHE A 128 -17.91 1.01 0.82
C PHE A 128 -16.57 1.68 1.18
N ALA A 129 -15.46 1.17 0.66
CA ALA A 129 -14.16 1.79 0.86
C ALA A 129 -14.12 3.21 0.24
N GLN A 130 -14.63 3.37 -0.96
CA GLN A 130 -14.72 4.67 -1.63
C GLN A 130 -15.65 5.65 -0.90
N GLU A 131 -16.78 5.16 -0.36
CA GLU A 131 -17.73 5.97 0.42
C GLU A 131 -17.08 6.60 1.66
N VAL A 132 -16.13 5.91 2.28
CA VAL A 132 -15.38 6.43 3.45
C VAL A 132 -14.07 7.14 3.08
N GLY A 133 -13.84 7.43 1.79
CA GLY A 133 -12.72 8.25 1.31
C GLY A 133 -11.41 7.48 1.06
N CYS A 134 -11.50 6.19 0.75
CA CYS A 134 -10.35 5.44 0.25
C CYS A 134 -10.22 5.66 -1.26
N ASP A 135 -9.20 6.42 -1.70
CA ASP A 135 -9.01 6.78 -3.10
C ASP A 135 -8.51 5.60 -3.94
N LEU A 136 -7.66 4.76 -3.37
CA LEU A 136 -7.07 3.57 -4.00
C LEU A 136 -7.51 2.33 -3.23
N CYS A 137 -8.16 1.38 -3.91
CA CYS A 137 -8.60 0.11 -3.34
C CYS A 137 -7.68 -1.03 -3.81
N LYS A 138 -7.24 -1.84 -2.85
CA LYS A 138 -6.45 -3.04 -3.13
C LYS A 138 -7.38 -4.20 -3.42
N VAL A 139 -7.33 -4.78 -4.60
CA VAL A 139 -7.97 -6.07 -4.87
C VAL A 139 -7.09 -7.17 -4.29
N PHE A 140 -7.62 -7.91 -3.30
CA PHE A 140 -6.86 -8.92 -2.57
C PHE A 140 -7.76 -10.04 -2.02
N PRO A 141 -7.34 -11.31 -2.13
CA PRO A 141 -6.20 -11.79 -2.93
C PRO A 141 -6.59 -11.85 -4.43
N ALA A 142 -5.94 -11.07 -5.27
CA ALA A 142 -6.41 -10.76 -6.62
C ALA A 142 -6.61 -11.99 -7.51
N GLY A 143 -5.69 -12.94 -7.48
CA GLY A 143 -5.83 -14.20 -8.24
C GLY A 143 -7.03 -15.04 -7.83
N ASN A 144 -7.37 -15.04 -6.53
CA ASN A 144 -8.47 -15.87 -5.99
C ASN A 144 -9.86 -15.26 -6.26
N VAL A 145 -9.95 -13.93 -6.41
CA VAL A 145 -11.23 -13.24 -6.64
C VAL A 145 -11.56 -13.03 -8.12
N GLY A 146 -10.75 -13.58 -9.03
CA GLY A 146 -11.00 -13.57 -10.46
C GLY A 146 -9.94 -12.91 -11.33
N GLY A 147 -8.86 -12.45 -10.74
CA GLY A 147 -7.68 -11.93 -11.47
C GLY A 147 -7.97 -10.70 -12.32
N PRO A 148 -7.29 -10.55 -13.45
CA PRO A 148 -7.47 -9.42 -14.36
C PRO A 148 -8.91 -9.21 -14.83
N SER A 149 -9.67 -10.30 -15.05
CA SER A 149 -11.07 -10.22 -15.48
C SER A 149 -11.97 -9.59 -14.41
N PHE A 150 -11.70 -9.83 -13.13
CA PHE A 150 -12.43 -9.18 -12.03
C PHE A 150 -12.23 -7.66 -12.07
N VAL A 151 -10.99 -7.20 -12.21
CA VAL A 151 -10.68 -5.77 -12.30
C VAL A 151 -11.33 -5.13 -13.54
N LYS A 152 -11.23 -5.77 -14.70
CA LYS A 152 -11.88 -5.33 -15.94
C LYS A 152 -13.39 -5.18 -15.78
N ASN A 153 -14.04 -6.18 -15.15
CA ASN A 153 -15.49 -6.18 -14.93
C ASN A 153 -15.95 -5.09 -13.95
N ILE A 154 -15.12 -4.72 -12.94
CA ILE A 154 -15.39 -3.58 -12.06
C ILE A 154 -15.25 -2.27 -12.81
N LYS A 155 -14.20 -2.11 -13.58
CA LYS A 155 -13.90 -0.87 -14.31
C LYS A 155 -14.95 -0.52 -15.37
N ALA A 156 -15.72 -1.50 -15.86
CA ALA A 156 -16.79 -1.26 -16.82
C ALA A 156 -17.90 -0.35 -16.25
N PRO A 157 -18.58 -0.69 -15.14
CA PRO A 157 -19.59 0.17 -14.50
C PRO A 157 -18.99 1.27 -13.60
N MET A 158 -17.76 1.13 -13.13
CA MET A 158 -17.10 2.02 -12.17
C MET A 158 -15.72 2.48 -12.69
N PRO A 159 -15.65 3.19 -13.83
CA PRO A 159 -14.38 3.57 -14.48
C PRO A 159 -13.51 4.51 -13.62
N TRP A 160 -14.12 5.23 -12.68
CA TRP A 160 -13.43 6.11 -11.73
C TRP A 160 -12.65 5.37 -10.64
N SER A 161 -12.93 4.08 -10.40
CA SER A 161 -12.27 3.32 -9.33
C SER A 161 -10.78 3.13 -9.63
N MET A 162 -9.94 3.55 -8.69
CA MET A 162 -8.51 3.26 -8.73
C MET A 162 -8.24 1.95 -8.01
N ILE A 163 -7.63 1.01 -8.72
CA ILE A 163 -7.41 -0.36 -8.23
C ILE A 163 -5.92 -0.69 -8.22
N MET A 164 -5.47 -1.26 -7.12
CA MET A 164 -4.16 -1.88 -6.97
C MET A 164 -4.33 -3.40 -6.84
N ALA A 165 -3.92 -4.16 -7.84
CA ALA A 165 -3.95 -5.62 -7.78
C ALA A 165 -2.83 -6.14 -6.88
N THR A 166 -3.15 -7.08 -5.96
CA THR A 166 -2.17 -7.70 -5.08
C THR A 166 -2.43 -9.20 -4.93
N GLY A 167 -1.39 -9.98 -5.18
CA GLY A 167 -1.45 -11.45 -5.28
C GLY A 167 -1.71 -11.89 -6.72
N ALA A 168 -0.93 -12.89 -7.15
CA ALA A 168 -0.88 -13.38 -8.53
C ALA A 168 -0.45 -12.33 -9.57
N VAL A 169 0.28 -11.29 -9.15
CA VAL A 169 1.00 -10.38 -10.05
C VAL A 169 2.45 -10.85 -10.08
N GLU A 170 2.92 -11.27 -11.24
CA GLU A 170 4.25 -11.82 -11.46
C GLU A 170 5.05 -10.91 -12.40
N PRO A 171 6.37 -10.78 -12.23
CA PRO A 171 7.21 -9.91 -13.05
C PRO A 171 7.55 -10.55 -14.41
N THR A 172 6.52 -11.02 -15.12
CA THR A 172 6.62 -11.56 -16.47
C THR A 172 5.80 -10.73 -17.44
N GLU A 173 6.24 -10.60 -18.68
CA GLU A 173 5.54 -9.82 -19.70
C GLU A 173 4.10 -10.32 -19.89
N GLU A 174 3.90 -11.64 -19.95
CA GLU A 174 2.59 -12.27 -20.12
C GLU A 174 1.65 -11.91 -18.96
N ASN A 175 2.12 -12.07 -17.70
CA ASN A 175 1.30 -11.77 -16.53
C ASN A 175 0.98 -10.28 -16.43
N LEU A 176 1.98 -9.41 -16.57
CA LEU A 176 1.77 -7.96 -16.50
C LEU A 176 0.83 -7.47 -17.59
N SER A 177 1.00 -7.92 -18.85
CA SER A 177 0.11 -7.55 -19.97
C SER A 177 -1.34 -7.97 -19.75
N ALA A 178 -1.60 -9.00 -18.94
CA ALA A 178 -2.98 -9.40 -18.61
C ALA A 178 -3.65 -8.43 -17.62
N TRP A 179 -2.87 -7.69 -16.82
CA TRP A 179 -3.38 -6.72 -15.83
C TRP A 179 -3.62 -5.31 -16.42
N PHE A 180 -2.99 -4.98 -17.54
CA PHE A 180 -3.05 -3.69 -18.23
C PHE A 180 -3.67 -3.81 -19.62
#